data_fd72e7ee0b798eb0c51bc7cf309d8331
#
_entry.id   fd72e7ee0b798eb0c51bc7cf309d8331
#
_cell.length_a   1.000
_cell.length_b   1.000
_cell.length_c   1.000
_cell.angle_alpha   90.00
_cell.angle_beta   90.00
_cell.angle_gamma   90.00
#
_symmetry.space_group_name_H-M   'P 1'
#
loop_
_entity.id
_entity.type
_entity.pdbx_description
1 polymer ?
#
loop_
_entity_poly.entity_id
_entity_poly.type
_entity_poly.pdbx_seq_one_letter_code
_entity_poly.pdbx_strand_id
1 'polypeptide(L)'
;MIEFKNVSFQYNSTEGKVLENVSFSINDKEWVSILGHNGSGKSTIAKLMIGLLEPSGGNITYDSVVLSSDTVNDVRKKVGIVFQNPDNQFVGYNVKYDIAFGLENRCVKREEMLSLFNEYAEKVDMANELDREPQTLSGGQKQRVAIAGILALDTDIVILDEATSMLDPEGVSEISKLIGELKSKYNKTVITITHDLNLAQKSDRVIVLKEGKIISTGTPSDVVKHRDVLKSSNLDMPFSLRFYEEAKNIDCLKQDDKLMEALWEYHLKK
;
A
#
# COMPACT_ATOMS: atom_id res chain seq x y z
N MET A 1 -9.22 2.96 13.83
CA MET A 1 -7.96 3.76 13.86
C MET A 1 -6.78 2.89 14.25
N ILE A 2 -5.64 2.98 13.55
CA ILE A 2 -4.38 2.26 13.85
C ILE A 2 -3.38 3.26 14.44
N GLU A 3 -2.68 2.89 15.51
CA GLU A 3 -1.63 3.73 16.09
C GLU A 3 -0.37 2.92 16.34
N PHE A 4 0.77 3.46 15.92
CA PHE A 4 2.12 3.06 16.29
C PHE A 4 2.65 4.02 17.34
N LYS A 5 3.05 3.51 18.50
CA LYS A 5 3.58 4.31 19.64
C LYS A 5 5.00 3.86 19.97
N ASN A 6 5.99 4.65 19.54
CA ASN A 6 7.42 4.43 19.78
C ASN A 6 7.90 3.01 19.40
N VAL A 7 7.36 2.50 18.27
CA VAL A 7 7.62 1.13 17.81
C VAL A 7 9.06 1.01 17.34
N SER A 8 9.78 0.05 17.91
CA SER A 8 11.12 -0.37 17.49
C SER A 8 11.10 -1.84 17.14
N PHE A 9 11.94 -2.23 16.17
CA PHE A 9 12.02 -3.62 15.75
C PHE A 9 13.43 -3.98 15.25
N GLN A 10 13.85 -5.20 15.53
CA GLN A 10 15.06 -5.84 15.00
C GLN A 10 14.79 -7.33 14.76
N TYR A 11 15.35 -7.90 13.70
CA TYR A 11 15.17 -9.33 13.41
C TYR A 11 15.96 -10.22 14.37
N ASN A 12 17.18 -9.85 14.65
CA ASN A 12 18.07 -10.57 15.58
C ASN A 12 18.71 -9.57 16.55
N SER A 13 19.02 -10.02 17.76
CA SER A 13 19.67 -9.18 18.77
C SER A 13 21.08 -8.70 18.39
N THR A 14 21.70 -9.36 17.40
CA THR A 14 23.05 -9.04 16.90
C THR A 14 23.03 -8.09 15.69
N GLU A 15 21.86 -7.88 15.08
CA GLU A 15 21.67 -6.96 13.95
C GLU A 15 21.20 -5.60 14.44
N GLY A 16 21.47 -4.56 13.64
CA GLY A 16 20.96 -3.21 13.91
C GLY A 16 19.43 -3.16 13.89
N LYS A 17 18.85 -2.14 14.53
CA LYS A 17 17.40 -1.90 14.49
C LYS A 17 16.95 -1.61 13.07
N VAL A 18 15.91 -2.31 12.63
CA VAL A 18 15.23 -2.08 11.34
C VAL A 18 14.22 -0.93 11.46
N LEU A 19 13.60 -0.79 12.63
CA LEU A 19 12.74 0.35 12.98
C LEU A 19 13.17 0.92 14.33
N GLU A 20 13.19 2.25 14.45
CA GLU A 20 13.60 2.93 15.66
C GLU A 20 12.62 4.04 16.03
N ASN A 21 11.90 3.84 17.14
CA ASN A 21 10.95 4.78 17.74
C ASN A 21 9.92 5.35 16.74
N VAL A 22 9.38 4.49 15.89
CA VAL A 22 8.39 4.86 14.86
C VAL A 22 7.05 5.12 15.53
N SER A 23 6.51 6.33 15.30
CA SER A 23 5.20 6.73 15.83
C SER A 23 4.37 7.43 14.74
N PHE A 24 3.17 6.90 14.49
CA PHE A 24 2.18 7.50 13.59
C PHE A 24 0.80 6.90 13.86
N SER A 25 -0.24 7.52 13.31
CA SER A 25 -1.59 7.00 13.33
C SER A 25 -2.18 6.94 11.93
N ILE A 26 -3.16 6.07 11.70
CA ILE A 26 -3.95 5.97 10.48
C ILE A 26 -5.41 6.01 10.88
N ASN A 27 -6.16 6.94 10.31
CA ASN A 27 -7.58 7.08 10.58
C ASN A 27 -8.41 6.12 9.75
N ASP A 28 -9.61 5.83 10.21
CA ASP A 28 -10.54 5.03 9.43
C ASP A 28 -10.91 5.74 8.13
N LYS A 29 -11.03 4.96 7.06
CA LYS A 29 -11.35 5.44 5.70
C LYS A 29 -10.33 6.43 5.13
N GLU A 30 -9.13 6.46 5.69
CA GLU A 30 -7.99 7.22 5.16
C GLU A 30 -7.19 6.35 4.18
N TRP A 31 -6.69 6.95 3.11
CA TRP A 31 -5.66 6.34 2.28
C TRP A 31 -4.31 6.94 2.64
N VAL A 32 -3.46 6.15 3.27
CA VAL A 32 -2.09 6.53 3.65
C VAL A 32 -1.08 5.78 2.81
N SER A 33 -0.11 6.51 2.25
CA SER A 33 1.04 5.93 1.58
C SER A 33 2.28 5.96 2.48
N ILE A 34 2.88 4.81 2.73
CA ILE A 34 4.18 4.70 3.40
C ILE A 34 5.25 4.62 2.31
N LEU A 35 6.01 5.70 2.18
CA LEU A 35 6.98 5.91 1.13
C LEU A 35 8.40 5.73 1.67
N GLY A 36 9.30 5.14 0.88
CA GLY A 36 10.71 4.99 1.24
C GLY A 36 11.46 4.09 0.26
N HIS A 37 12.79 4.16 0.25
CA HIS A 37 13.62 3.29 -0.58
C HIS A 37 13.59 1.83 -0.10
N ASN A 38 14.12 0.92 -0.91
CA ASN A 38 14.25 -0.48 -0.54
C ASN A 38 15.19 -0.63 0.69
N GLY A 39 14.75 -1.43 1.68
CA GLY A 39 15.47 -1.60 2.94
C GLY A 39 15.17 -0.53 4.00
N SER A 40 14.28 0.45 3.76
CA SER A 40 13.94 1.46 4.78
C SER A 40 13.06 0.94 5.93
N GLY A 41 12.55 -0.30 5.85
CA GLY A 41 11.70 -0.92 6.88
C GLY A 41 10.20 -0.97 6.55
N LYS A 42 9.78 -0.60 5.34
CA LYS A 42 8.36 -0.54 4.93
C LYS A 42 7.61 -1.86 5.09
N SER A 43 8.13 -2.95 4.49
CA SER A 43 7.48 -4.28 4.60
C SER A 43 7.56 -4.84 6.03
N THR A 44 8.50 -4.38 6.83
CA THR A 44 8.54 -4.68 8.28
C THR A 44 7.35 -4.03 8.98
N ILE A 45 7.00 -2.78 8.65
CA ILE A 45 5.79 -2.12 9.17
C ILE A 45 4.54 -2.91 8.79
N ALA A 46 4.42 -3.36 7.52
CA ALA A 46 3.28 -4.19 7.10
C ALA A 46 3.15 -5.47 7.92
N LYS A 47 4.26 -6.19 8.12
CA LYS A 47 4.29 -7.43 8.91
C LYS A 47 3.96 -7.20 10.39
N LEU A 48 4.40 -6.09 10.96
CA LEU A 48 4.06 -5.69 12.32
C LEU A 48 2.57 -5.34 12.44
N MET A 49 1.99 -4.65 11.46
CA MET A 49 0.56 -4.31 11.44
C MET A 49 -0.34 -5.56 11.52
N ILE A 50 0.01 -6.65 10.86
CA ILE A 50 -0.80 -7.88 10.87
C ILE A 50 -0.37 -8.89 11.94
N GLY A 51 0.57 -8.50 12.82
CA GLY A 51 1.08 -9.35 13.88
C GLY A 51 1.83 -10.59 13.38
N LEU A 52 2.49 -10.51 12.21
CA LEU A 52 3.47 -11.52 11.77
C LEU A 52 4.83 -11.32 12.45
N LEU A 53 5.07 -10.12 12.95
CA LEU A 53 6.23 -9.74 13.74
C LEU A 53 5.74 -9.04 15.01
N GLU A 54 6.48 -9.19 16.09
CA GLU A 54 6.24 -8.50 17.35
C GLU A 54 7.26 -7.36 17.52
N PRO A 55 6.84 -6.15 17.95
CA PRO A 55 7.76 -5.05 18.17
C PRO A 55 8.73 -5.39 19.33
N SER A 56 10.00 -5.01 19.19
CA SER A 56 10.99 -5.12 20.27
C SER A 56 10.86 -4.00 21.31
N GLY A 57 10.06 -2.97 21.03
CA GLY A 57 9.72 -1.86 21.92
C GLY A 57 8.56 -1.05 21.37
N GLY A 58 7.86 -0.34 22.24
CA GLY A 58 6.62 0.35 21.91
C GLY A 58 5.43 -0.59 21.74
N ASN A 59 4.33 -0.09 21.20
CA ASN A 59 3.13 -0.87 20.94
C ASN A 59 2.38 -0.40 19.68
N ILE A 60 1.54 -1.30 19.17
CA ILE A 60 0.63 -1.05 18.04
C ILE A 60 -0.78 -1.26 18.56
N THR A 61 -1.68 -0.34 18.30
CA THR A 61 -3.07 -0.45 18.71
C THR A 61 -4.03 -0.36 17.55
N TYR A 62 -5.13 -1.10 17.65
CA TYR A 62 -6.31 -1.02 16.77
C TYR A 62 -7.50 -0.62 17.62
N ASP A 63 -8.08 0.56 17.34
CA ASP A 63 -9.20 1.12 18.14
C ASP A 63 -8.90 1.08 19.65
N SER A 64 -7.71 1.50 20.05
CA SER A 64 -7.18 1.48 21.42
C SER A 64 -6.89 0.08 22.00
N VAL A 65 -7.14 -1.00 21.27
CA VAL A 65 -6.77 -2.37 21.68
C VAL A 65 -5.35 -2.66 21.22
N VAL A 66 -4.49 -3.08 22.13
CA VAL A 66 -3.09 -3.42 21.82
C VAL A 66 -3.04 -4.72 21.00
N LEU A 67 -2.28 -4.68 19.90
CA LEU A 67 -1.98 -5.87 19.12
C LEU A 67 -1.03 -6.78 19.90
N SER A 68 -1.48 -7.99 20.19
CA SER A 68 -0.77 -9.01 20.94
C SER A 68 -1.14 -10.41 20.44
N SER A 69 -0.53 -11.46 20.99
CA SER A 69 -0.90 -12.86 20.73
C SER A 69 -2.39 -13.14 20.97
N ASP A 70 -3.01 -12.46 21.94
CA ASP A 70 -4.40 -12.68 22.32
C ASP A 70 -5.39 -11.96 21.38
N THR A 71 -4.99 -10.80 20.81
CA THR A 71 -5.85 -9.93 20.00
C THR A 71 -5.62 -10.05 18.51
N VAL A 72 -4.51 -10.68 18.08
CA VAL A 72 -4.09 -10.75 16.67
C VAL A 72 -5.13 -11.38 15.76
N ASN A 73 -5.86 -12.38 16.23
CA ASN A 73 -6.89 -13.04 15.42
C ASN A 73 -8.06 -12.09 15.10
N ASP A 74 -8.44 -11.22 16.03
CA ASP A 74 -9.51 -10.24 15.80
C ASP A 74 -9.03 -9.11 14.89
N VAL A 75 -7.75 -8.72 14.99
CA VAL A 75 -7.14 -7.76 14.05
C VAL A 75 -7.09 -8.35 12.63
N ARG A 76 -6.66 -9.62 12.47
CA ARG A 76 -6.59 -10.28 11.15
C ARG A 76 -7.95 -10.45 10.47
N LYS A 77 -9.05 -10.47 11.22
CA LYS A 77 -10.41 -10.44 10.64
C LYS A 77 -10.74 -9.09 10.00
N LYS A 78 -10.13 -8.00 10.47
CA LYS A 78 -10.35 -6.63 10.00
C LYS A 78 -9.36 -6.18 8.93
N VAL A 79 -8.21 -6.85 8.80
CA VAL A 79 -7.09 -6.44 7.94
C VAL A 79 -6.85 -7.45 6.85
N GLY A 80 -6.90 -7.00 5.60
CA GLY A 80 -6.42 -7.74 4.44
C GLY A 80 -5.08 -7.20 3.99
N ILE A 81 -4.20 -8.06 3.51
CA ILE A 81 -2.90 -7.68 2.97
C ILE A 81 -2.63 -8.34 1.62
N VAL A 82 -2.14 -7.54 0.66
CA VAL A 82 -1.52 -8.03 -0.57
C VAL A 82 -0.02 -7.83 -0.43
N PHE A 83 0.74 -8.92 -0.54
CA PHE A 83 2.19 -8.89 -0.47
C PHE A 83 2.81 -8.50 -1.81
N GLN A 84 4.05 -8.05 -1.79
CA GLN A 84 4.83 -7.64 -2.96
C GLN A 84 4.88 -8.73 -4.05
N ASN A 85 5.10 -9.98 -3.66
CA ASN A 85 5.05 -11.12 -4.57
C ASN A 85 3.74 -11.91 -4.36
N PRO A 86 2.75 -11.76 -5.27
CA PRO A 86 1.48 -12.47 -5.16
C PRO A 86 1.63 -13.99 -5.32
N ASP A 87 2.70 -14.50 -5.96
CA ASP A 87 2.91 -15.94 -6.11
C ASP A 87 3.03 -16.67 -4.76
N ASN A 88 3.54 -16.00 -3.75
CA ASN A 88 3.67 -16.55 -2.40
C ASN A 88 2.36 -16.52 -1.61
N GLN A 89 1.32 -15.92 -2.15
CA GLN A 89 0.03 -15.72 -1.49
C GLN A 89 -1.03 -16.71 -1.97
N PHE A 90 -0.91 -17.22 -3.19
CA PHE A 90 -1.85 -18.16 -3.77
C PHE A 90 -1.81 -19.53 -3.08
N VAL A 91 -2.97 -20.00 -2.66
CA VAL A 91 -3.18 -21.33 -2.07
C VAL A 91 -4.20 -22.15 -2.86
N GLY A 92 -5.06 -21.49 -3.64
CA GLY A 92 -6.07 -22.11 -4.49
C GLY A 92 -5.46 -22.78 -5.72
N TYR A 93 -6.04 -23.92 -6.14
CA TYR A 93 -5.69 -24.59 -7.39
C TYR A 93 -5.98 -23.71 -8.62
N ASN A 94 -7.04 -22.91 -8.56
CA ASN A 94 -7.38 -21.92 -9.57
C ASN A 94 -7.86 -20.62 -8.91
N VAL A 95 -8.06 -19.58 -9.74
CA VAL A 95 -8.50 -18.24 -9.29
C VAL A 95 -9.73 -18.30 -8.39
N LYS A 96 -10.73 -19.09 -8.77
CA LYS A 96 -11.96 -19.23 -8.01
C LYS A 96 -11.74 -19.80 -6.61
N TYR A 97 -10.92 -20.84 -6.49
CA TYR A 97 -10.63 -21.43 -5.18
C TYR A 97 -9.72 -20.52 -4.33
N ASP A 98 -8.88 -19.72 -4.96
CA ASP A 98 -8.08 -18.78 -4.24
C ASP A 98 -8.93 -17.66 -3.61
N ILE A 99 -9.85 -17.08 -4.38
CA ILE A 99 -10.83 -16.10 -3.85
C ILE A 99 -11.73 -16.75 -2.77
N ALA A 100 -12.16 -17.99 -2.99
CA ALA A 100 -13.03 -18.72 -2.07
C ALA A 100 -12.34 -19.10 -0.75
N PHE A 101 -11.02 -19.31 -0.75
CA PHE A 101 -10.27 -19.75 0.42
C PHE A 101 -10.49 -18.87 1.65
N GLY A 102 -10.49 -17.55 1.47
CA GLY A 102 -10.77 -16.61 2.55
C GLY A 102 -12.21 -16.73 3.08
N LEU A 103 -13.18 -16.94 2.20
CA LEU A 103 -14.59 -17.13 2.55
C LEU A 103 -14.80 -18.44 3.31
N GLU A 104 -14.10 -19.51 2.92
CA GLU A 104 -14.14 -20.80 3.61
C GLU A 104 -13.61 -20.67 5.05
N ASN A 105 -12.51 -19.97 5.23
CA ASN A 105 -11.95 -19.70 6.56
C ASN A 105 -12.88 -18.88 7.47
N ARG A 106 -13.81 -18.12 6.88
CA ARG A 106 -14.88 -17.39 7.59
C ARG A 106 -16.17 -18.18 7.74
N CYS A 107 -16.16 -19.46 7.33
CA CYS A 107 -17.34 -20.34 7.38
C CYS A 107 -18.56 -19.79 6.61
N VAL A 108 -18.34 -19.06 5.51
CA VAL A 108 -19.41 -18.60 4.62
C VAL A 108 -20.05 -19.80 3.95
N LYS A 109 -21.38 -19.79 3.81
CA LYS A 109 -22.12 -20.91 3.19
C LYS A 109 -21.75 -21.04 1.70
N ARG A 110 -21.67 -22.29 1.22
CA ARG A 110 -21.25 -22.59 -0.17
C ARG A 110 -22.08 -21.85 -1.23
N GLU A 111 -23.40 -21.76 -1.02
CA GLU A 111 -24.32 -21.09 -1.95
C GLU A 111 -23.99 -19.57 -2.05
N GLU A 112 -23.67 -18.95 -0.93
CA GLU A 112 -23.26 -17.56 -0.83
C GLU A 112 -21.86 -17.34 -1.42
N MET A 113 -20.92 -18.26 -1.17
CA MET A 113 -19.59 -18.20 -1.77
C MET A 113 -19.63 -18.18 -3.31
N LEU A 114 -20.53 -18.97 -3.93
CA LEU A 114 -20.68 -19.02 -5.39
C LEU A 114 -21.06 -17.66 -6.00
N SER A 115 -21.87 -16.87 -5.31
CA SER A 115 -22.22 -15.52 -5.76
C SER A 115 -21.09 -14.53 -5.50
N LEU A 116 -20.46 -14.61 -4.33
CA LEU A 116 -19.43 -13.65 -3.91
C LEU A 116 -18.16 -13.74 -4.77
N PHE A 117 -17.63 -14.92 -5.08
CA PHE A 117 -16.43 -14.96 -5.89
C PHE A 117 -16.66 -14.49 -7.34
N ASN A 118 -17.83 -14.73 -7.94
CA ASN A 118 -18.18 -14.17 -9.24
C ASN A 118 -18.25 -12.64 -9.16
N GLU A 119 -18.97 -12.11 -8.17
CA GLU A 119 -19.09 -10.67 -7.95
C GLU A 119 -17.70 -10.00 -7.78
N TYR A 120 -16.82 -10.57 -6.96
CA TYR A 120 -15.50 -9.99 -6.72
C TYR A 120 -14.54 -10.18 -7.89
N ALA A 121 -14.65 -11.27 -8.62
CA ALA A 121 -13.90 -11.46 -9.86
C ALA A 121 -14.32 -10.44 -10.93
N GLU A 122 -15.61 -10.14 -11.07
CA GLU A 122 -16.11 -9.08 -11.97
C GLU A 122 -15.58 -7.71 -11.58
N LYS A 123 -15.54 -7.38 -10.28
CA LYS A 123 -15.03 -6.09 -9.78
C LYS A 123 -13.56 -5.82 -10.14
N VAL A 124 -12.80 -6.86 -10.41
CA VAL A 124 -11.37 -6.77 -10.75
C VAL A 124 -11.07 -7.23 -12.17
N ASP A 125 -12.09 -7.37 -13.04
CA ASP A 125 -11.97 -7.84 -14.42
C ASP A 125 -11.32 -9.22 -14.57
N MET A 126 -11.64 -10.15 -13.66
CA MET A 126 -11.11 -11.51 -13.64
C MET A 126 -12.21 -12.59 -13.80
N ALA A 127 -13.44 -12.21 -14.13
CA ALA A 127 -14.57 -13.13 -14.23
C ALA A 127 -14.35 -14.25 -15.27
N ASN A 128 -13.66 -13.95 -16.38
CA ASN A 128 -13.37 -14.91 -17.43
C ASN A 128 -12.17 -15.83 -17.11
N GLU A 129 -11.47 -15.59 -16.01
CA GLU A 129 -10.23 -16.25 -15.64
C GLU A 129 -10.38 -17.19 -14.42
N LEU A 130 -11.63 -17.38 -13.94
CA LEU A 130 -11.93 -18.10 -12.69
C LEU A 130 -11.39 -19.53 -12.63
N ASP A 131 -11.38 -20.24 -13.75
CA ASP A 131 -10.91 -21.63 -13.82
C ASP A 131 -9.41 -21.76 -14.16
N ARG A 132 -8.72 -20.63 -14.39
CA ARG A 132 -7.28 -20.65 -14.69
C ARG A 132 -6.45 -20.86 -13.44
N GLU A 133 -5.34 -21.57 -13.64
CA GLU A 133 -4.31 -21.74 -12.61
C GLU A 133 -3.60 -20.43 -12.35
N PRO A 134 -3.39 -20.00 -11.08
CA PRO A 134 -2.71 -18.74 -10.75
C PRO A 134 -1.34 -18.56 -11.43
N GLN A 135 -0.60 -19.67 -11.62
CA GLN A 135 0.73 -19.64 -12.26
C GLN A 135 0.68 -19.21 -13.72
N THR A 136 -0.47 -19.36 -14.41
CA THR A 136 -0.64 -18.98 -15.82
C THR A 136 -1.04 -17.52 -16.01
N LEU A 137 -1.25 -16.79 -14.93
CA LEU A 137 -1.68 -15.40 -14.93
C LEU A 137 -0.48 -14.45 -15.07
N SER A 138 -0.71 -13.28 -15.70
CA SER A 138 0.27 -12.19 -15.66
C SER A 138 0.39 -11.60 -14.25
N GLY A 139 1.46 -10.85 -13.97
CA GLY A 139 1.66 -10.20 -12.68
C GLY A 139 0.47 -9.30 -12.29
N GLY A 140 -0.06 -8.52 -13.23
CA GLY A 140 -1.25 -7.68 -13.01
C GLY A 140 -2.50 -8.48 -12.71
N GLN A 141 -2.74 -9.57 -13.43
CA GLN A 141 -3.86 -10.47 -13.16
C GLN A 141 -3.74 -11.10 -11.77
N LYS A 142 -2.54 -11.53 -11.37
CA LYS A 142 -2.28 -12.05 -10.02
C LYS A 142 -2.61 -11.03 -8.94
N GLN A 143 -2.21 -9.78 -9.10
CA GLN A 143 -2.52 -8.71 -8.15
C GLN A 143 -4.04 -8.45 -8.08
N ARG A 144 -4.73 -8.46 -9.21
CA ARG A 144 -6.20 -8.32 -9.26
C ARG A 144 -6.89 -9.44 -8.48
N VAL A 145 -6.45 -10.69 -8.66
CA VAL A 145 -6.99 -11.84 -7.92
C VAL A 145 -6.74 -11.70 -6.42
N ALA A 146 -5.53 -11.30 -6.01
CA ALA A 146 -5.21 -11.06 -4.60
C ALA A 146 -6.11 -9.97 -3.98
N ILE A 147 -6.37 -8.89 -4.71
CA ILE A 147 -7.29 -7.82 -4.27
C ILE A 147 -8.74 -8.35 -4.22
N ALA A 148 -9.18 -9.16 -5.19
CA ALA A 148 -10.50 -9.79 -5.16
C ALA A 148 -10.70 -10.67 -3.92
N GLY A 149 -9.68 -11.45 -3.54
CA GLY A 149 -9.68 -12.24 -2.32
C GLY A 149 -9.87 -11.39 -1.05
N ILE A 150 -9.20 -10.23 -0.98
CA ILE A 150 -9.36 -9.30 0.14
C ILE A 150 -10.75 -8.65 0.15
N LEU A 151 -11.26 -8.26 -1.02
CA LEU A 151 -12.63 -7.73 -1.13
C LEU A 151 -13.67 -8.77 -0.72
N ALA A 152 -13.46 -10.03 -1.10
CA ALA A 152 -14.33 -11.15 -0.71
C ALA A 152 -14.33 -11.39 0.80
N LEU A 153 -13.22 -11.13 1.48
CA LEU A 153 -13.13 -11.18 2.95
C LEU A 153 -13.83 -10.01 3.64
N ASP A 154 -14.21 -8.97 2.90
CA ASP A 154 -14.85 -7.74 3.39
C ASP A 154 -14.12 -7.09 4.58
N THR A 155 -12.79 -7.09 4.52
CA THR A 155 -11.95 -6.46 5.55
C THR A 155 -12.09 -4.94 5.53
N ASP A 156 -12.01 -4.30 6.71
CA ASP A 156 -12.13 -2.84 6.84
C ASP A 156 -10.87 -2.11 6.40
N ILE A 157 -9.71 -2.78 6.53
CA ILE A 157 -8.39 -2.24 6.28
C ILE A 157 -7.71 -3.08 5.20
N VAL A 158 -7.15 -2.42 4.18
CA VAL A 158 -6.42 -3.07 3.09
C VAL A 158 -4.99 -2.54 3.06
N ILE A 159 -4.02 -3.43 3.25
CA ILE A 159 -2.60 -3.14 3.13
C ILE A 159 -2.10 -3.67 1.79
N LEU A 160 -1.42 -2.84 1.02
CA LEU A 160 -0.89 -3.16 -0.29
C LEU A 160 0.63 -2.94 -0.25
N ASP A 161 1.39 -4.01 -0.06
CA ASP A 161 2.86 -3.96 0.03
C ASP A 161 3.45 -4.10 -1.37
N GLU A 162 3.86 -2.97 -1.95
CA GLU A 162 4.46 -2.85 -3.28
C GLU A 162 3.63 -3.52 -4.40
N ALA A 163 2.30 -3.45 -4.33
CA ALA A 163 1.38 -4.13 -5.23
C ALA A 163 1.49 -3.71 -6.72
N THR A 164 2.25 -2.66 -7.04
CA THR A 164 2.47 -2.18 -8.41
C THR A 164 3.89 -2.41 -8.92
N SER A 165 4.81 -2.92 -8.10
CA SER A 165 6.25 -2.96 -8.42
C SER A 165 6.62 -3.93 -9.54
N MET A 166 5.79 -4.93 -9.83
CA MET A 166 6.02 -5.97 -10.84
C MET A 166 5.13 -5.80 -12.07
N LEU A 167 4.49 -4.64 -12.24
CA LEU A 167 3.53 -4.38 -13.29
C LEU A 167 4.12 -3.49 -14.37
N ASP A 168 3.64 -3.67 -15.60
CA ASP A 168 3.82 -2.73 -16.69
C ASP A 168 3.04 -1.42 -16.44
N PRO A 169 3.30 -0.34 -17.18
CA PRO A 169 2.65 0.96 -16.94
C PRO A 169 1.12 0.90 -17.02
N GLU A 170 0.55 0.05 -17.86
CA GLU A 170 -0.88 -0.13 -17.98
C GLU A 170 -1.45 -0.79 -16.72
N GLY A 171 -0.84 -1.89 -16.28
CA GLY A 171 -1.21 -2.58 -15.04
C GLY A 171 -1.06 -1.69 -13.80
N VAL A 172 -0.02 -0.84 -13.73
CA VAL A 172 0.13 0.16 -12.66
C VAL A 172 -1.06 1.13 -12.65
N SER A 173 -1.49 1.62 -13.83
CA SER A 173 -2.63 2.53 -13.95
C SER A 173 -3.92 1.89 -13.46
N GLU A 174 -4.18 0.66 -13.89
CA GLU A 174 -5.39 -0.10 -13.53
C GLU A 174 -5.46 -0.44 -12.04
N ILE A 175 -4.37 -0.96 -11.47
CA ILE A 175 -4.30 -1.25 -10.04
C ILE A 175 -4.39 0.04 -9.22
N SER A 176 -3.76 1.13 -9.66
CA SER A 176 -3.88 2.42 -8.97
C SER A 176 -5.33 2.93 -8.93
N LYS A 177 -6.09 2.74 -10.02
CA LYS A 177 -7.53 3.06 -10.07
C LYS A 177 -8.31 2.20 -9.09
N LEU A 178 -8.07 0.88 -9.09
CA LEU A 178 -8.71 -0.05 -8.18
C LEU A 178 -8.43 0.30 -6.71
N ILE A 179 -7.19 0.69 -6.37
CA ILE A 179 -6.83 1.18 -5.03
C ILE A 179 -7.65 2.42 -4.65
N GLY A 180 -7.81 3.38 -5.57
CA GLY A 180 -8.69 4.54 -5.36
C GLY A 180 -10.15 4.16 -5.12
N GLU A 181 -10.64 3.13 -5.81
CA GLU A 181 -12.00 2.61 -5.60
C GLU A 181 -12.16 1.91 -4.24
N LEU A 182 -11.13 1.23 -3.72
CA LEU A 182 -11.17 0.66 -2.37
C LEU A 182 -11.54 1.71 -1.32
N LYS A 183 -10.96 2.89 -1.42
CA LYS A 183 -11.29 4.01 -0.53
C LYS A 183 -12.65 4.64 -0.86
N SER A 184 -12.82 5.11 -2.10
CA SER A 184 -13.95 5.99 -2.46
C SER A 184 -15.28 5.26 -2.59
N LYS A 185 -15.26 4.03 -3.14
CA LYS A 185 -16.45 3.25 -3.44
C LYS A 185 -16.74 2.22 -2.34
N TYR A 186 -15.69 1.57 -1.82
CA TYR A 186 -15.84 0.52 -0.80
C TYR A 186 -15.61 1.00 0.63
N ASN A 187 -15.32 2.30 0.83
CA ASN A 187 -15.11 2.92 2.16
C ASN A 187 -14.06 2.21 3.03
N LYS A 188 -13.04 1.62 2.42
CA LYS A 188 -11.96 0.93 3.13
C LYS A 188 -10.90 1.92 3.60
N THR A 189 -10.23 1.61 4.70
CA THR A 189 -8.95 2.21 5.06
C THR A 189 -7.88 1.57 4.19
N VAL A 190 -7.11 2.38 3.46
CA VAL A 190 -6.12 1.87 2.50
C VAL A 190 -4.72 2.28 2.93
N ILE A 191 -3.82 1.33 2.98
CA ILE A 191 -2.42 1.56 3.30
C ILE A 191 -1.59 1.04 2.13
N THR A 192 -0.99 1.94 1.37
CA THR A 192 -0.07 1.56 0.29
C THR A 192 1.36 1.71 0.76
N ILE A 193 2.13 0.67 0.64
CA ILE A 193 3.57 0.68 0.88
C ILE A 193 4.23 0.67 -0.48
N THR A 194 5.03 1.70 -0.79
CA THR A 194 5.59 1.88 -2.12
C THR A 194 6.85 2.73 -2.10
N HIS A 195 7.62 2.66 -3.17
CA HIS A 195 8.67 3.63 -3.51
C HIS A 195 8.22 4.55 -4.67
N ASP A 196 7.03 4.29 -5.26
CA ASP A 196 6.47 5.09 -6.35
C ASP A 196 5.74 6.33 -5.82
N LEU A 197 6.33 7.49 -6.12
CA LEU A 197 5.77 8.78 -5.72
C LEU A 197 4.48 9.10 -6.48
N ASN A 198 4.29 8.59 -7.72
CA ASN A 198 3.06 8.84 -8.48
C ASN A 198 1.85 8.14 -7.83
N LEU A 199 2.05 6.93 -7.29
CA LEU A 199 1.00 6.27 -6.53
C LEU A 199 0.73 7.00 -5.22
N ALA A 200 1.78 7.40 -4.51
CA ALA A 200 1.67 8.12 -3.24
C ALA A 200 0.97 9.48 -3.37
N GLN A 201 1.09 10.16 -4.51
CA GLN A 201 0.39 11.42 -4.78
C GLN A 201 -1.14 11.29 -4.80
N LYS A 202 -1.68 10.09 -5.00
CA LYS A 202 -3.13 9.82 -5.01
C LYS A 202 -3.70 9.60 -3.61
N SER A 203 -2.85 9.41 -2.60
CA SER A 203 -3.27 9.18 -1.21
C SER A 203 -3.65 10.49 -0.50
N ASP A 204 -4.38 10.37 0.63
CA ASP A 204 -4.72 11.53 1.46
C ASP A 204 -3.49 12.04 2.23
N ARG A 205 -2.63 11.11 2.64
CA ARG A 205 -1.44 11.40 3.43
C ARG A 205 -0.29 10.48 3.09
N VAL A 206 0.91 11.02 3.17
CA VAL A 206 2.17 10.32 2.94
C VAL A 206 3.00 10.33 4.21
N ILE A 207 3.57 9.19 4.53
CA ILE A 207 4.57 9.00 5.59
C ILE A 207 5.86 8.58 4.91
N VAL A 208 6.94 9.35 5.06
CA VAL A 208 8.24 9.02 4.47
C VAL A 208 9.11 8.34 5.50
N LEU A 209 9.52 7.12 5.19
CA LEU A 209 10.38 6.28 6.00
C LEU A 209 11.79 6.22 5.40
N LYS A 210 12.79 6.50 6.22
CA LYS A 210 14.20 6.37 5.86
C LYS A 210 14.96 5.71 7.01
N GLU A 211 15.72 4.66 6.71
CA GLU A 211 16.58 3.97 7.69
C GLU A 211 15.86 3.67 9.01
N GLY A 212 14.63 3.16 8.91
CA GLY A 212 13.83 2.77 10.06
C GLY A 212 13.21 3.92 10.86
N LYS A 213 13.26 5.16 10.37
CA LYS A 213 12.70 6.35 11.03
C LYS A 213 11.73 7.09 10.12
N ILE A 214 10.71 7.70 10.70
CA ILE A 214 9.85 8.64 9.97
C ILE A 214 10.60 9.98 9.89
N ILE A 215 10.81 10.45 8.65
CA ILE A 215 11.50 11.71 8.40
C ILE A 215 10.56 12.82 7.93
N SER A 216 9.37 12.46 7.42
CA SER A 216 8.33 13.42 7.03
C SER A 216 6.97 12.76 7.07
N THR A 217 5.94 13.57 7.35
CA THR A 217 4.53 13.18 7.21
C THR A 217 3.72 14.41 6.82
N GLY A 218 2.75 14.24 5.93
CA GLY A 218 1.90 15.34 5.47
C GLY A 218 1.07 14.95 4.27
N THR A 219 0.40 15.93 3.66
CA THR A 219 -0.25 15.71 2.36
C THR A 219 0.81 15.40 1.28
N PRO A 220 0.43 14.72 0.18
CA PRO A 220 1.37 14.50 -0.93
C PRO A 220 2.07 15.78 -1.39
N SER A 221 1.30 16.89 -1.48
CA SER A 221 1.83 18.20 -1.87
C SER A 221 2.87 18.75 -0.89
N ASP A 222 2.68 18.53 0.42
CA ASP A 222 3.64 18.99 1.43
C ASP A 222 4.94 18.19 1.35
N VAL A 223 4.84 16.86 1.20
CA VAL A 223 6.01 15.99 1.09
C VAL A 223 6.83 16.31 -0.16
N VAL A 224 6.17 16.60 -1.28
CA VAL A 224 6.85 16.98 -2.54
C VAL A 224 7.59 18.32 -2.43
N LYS A 225 7.09 19.27 -1.64
CA LYS A 225 7.78 20.55 -1.37
C LYS A 225 9.12 20.37 -0.62
N HIS A 226 9.21 19.33 0.21
CA HIS A 226 10.43 19.02 0.98
C HIS A 226 11.42 18.19 0.16
N ARG A 227 12.02 18.82 -0.86
CA ARG A 227 12.93 18.19 -1.84
C ARG A 227 14.12 17.47 -1.22
N ASP A 228 14.69 18.05 -0.16
CA ASP A 228 15.82 17.45 0.54
C ASP A 228 15.45 16.11 1.15
N VAL A 229 14.20 15.96 1.61
CA VAL A 229 13.64 14.71 2.11
C VAL A 229 13.57 13.68 0.99
N LEU A 230 13.05 14.05 -0.19
CA LEU A 230 12.93 13.13 -1.33
C LEU A 230 14.31 12.68 -1.84
N LYS A 231 15.22 13.63 -2.07
CA LYS A 231 16.58 13.32 -2.52
C LYS A 231 17.34 12.46 -1.51
N SER A 232 17.27 12.80 -0.23
CA SER A 232 17.95 12.04 0.82
C SER A 232 17.37 10.63 1.01
N SER A 233 16.12 10.40 0.58
CA SER A 233 15.44 9.12 0.67
C SER A 233 15.61 8.24 -0.56
N ASN A 234 16.45 8.64 -1.54
CA ASN A 234 16.64 7.93 -2.82
C ASN A 234 15.30 7.56 -3.50
N LEU A 235 14.33 8.47 -3.42
CA LEU A 235 13.04 8.29 -4.08
C LEU A 235 13.11 8.87 -5.49
N ASP A 236 12.62 8.12 -6.46
CA ASP A 236 12.50 8.58 -7.84
C ASP A 236 11.50 9.74 -7.92
N MET A 237 11.99 10.89 -8.31
CA MET A 237 11.11 12.05 -8.53
C MET A 237 10.27 11.84 -9.78
N PRO A 238 8.95 12.14 -9.73
CA PRO A 238 8.10 12.15 -10.91
C PRO A 238 8.70 12.97 -12.04
N PHE A 239 8.46 12.55 -13.28
CA PHE A 239 8.98 13.25 -14.46
C PHE A 239 8.61 14.74 -14.46
N SER A 240 7.36 15.06 -14.11
CA SER A 240 6.89 16.46 -14.03
C SER A 240 7.69 17.30 -13.03
N LEU A 241 8.08 16.72 -11.91
CA LEU A 241 8.90 17.42 -10.91
C LEU A 241 10.36 17.54 -11.36
N ARG A 242 10.92 16.49 -11.97
CA ARG A 242 12.26 16.55 -12.57
C ARG A 242 12.32 17.61 -13.67
N PHE A 243 11.31 17.64 -14.54
CA PHE A 243 11.20 18.61 -15.61
C PHE A 243 11.13 20.05 -15.07
N TYR A 244 10.33 20.28 -14.02
CA TYR A 244 10.27 21.58 -13.36
C TYR A 244 11.64 22.00 -12.77
N GLU A 245 12.37 21.06 -12.17
CA GLU A 245 13.71 21.31 -11.63
C GLU A 245 14.72 21.67 -12.73
N GLU A 246 14.72 20.92 -13.83
CA GLU A 246 15.60 21.19 -14.97
C GLU A 246 15.26 22.54 -15.64
N ALA A 247 13.95 22.85 -15.79
CA ALA A 247 13.50 24.13 -16.35
C ALA A 247 14.01 25.34 -15.54
N LYS A 248 14.13 25.22 -14.21
CA LYS A 248 14.72 26.26 -13.36
C LYS A 248 16.20 26.55 -13.63
N ASN A 249 16.93 25.60 -14.19
CA ASN A 249 18.34 25.73 -14.50
C ASN A 249 18.57 26.31 -15.91
N ILE A 250 17.49 26.49 -16.71
CA ILE A 250 17.54 27.03 -18.06
C ILE A 250 17.16 28.52 -18.01
N ASP A 251 18.08 29.40 -18.30
CA ASP A 251 17.90 30.85 -18.14
C ASP A 251 16.71 31.44 -18.88
N CYS A 252 16.41 30.96 -20.07
CA CYS A 252 15.23 31.41 -20.85
C CYS A 252 13.88 30.92 -20.30
N LEU A 253 13.84 29.77 -19.61
CA LEU A 253 12.63 29.24 -18.99
C LEU A 253 12.42 29.78 -17.56
N LYS A 254 13.51 30.01 -16.86
CA LYS A 254 13.52 30.55 -15.48
C LYS A 254 12.88 31.93 -15.38
N GLN A 255 12.94 32.74 -16.45
CA GLN A 255 12.41 34.10 -16.49
C GLN A 255 10.90 34.15 -16.81
N ASP A 256 10.30 33.04 -17.20
CA ASP A 256 8.86 32.93 -17.48
C ASP A 256 8.11 32.40 -16.24
N ASP A 257 7.72 33.34 -15.36
CA ASP A 257 7.02 33.02 -14.14
C ASP A 257 5.71 32.26 -14.39
N LYS A 258 4.99 32.57 -15.48
CA LYS A 258 3.73 31.89 -15.83
C LYS A 258 3.95 30.44 -16.23
N LEU A 259 5.01 30.19 -17.01
CA LEU A 259 5.37 28.84 -17.41
C LEU A 259 5.80 28.02 -16.18
N MET A 260 6.62 28.61 -15.33
CA MET A 260 7.10 27.97 -14.11
C MET A 260 5.96 27.64 -13.12
N GLU A 261 5.00 28.54 -12.99
CA GLU A 261 3.79 28.33 -12.18
C GLU A 261 2.92 27.25 -12.79
N ALA A 262 2.68 27.27 -14.10
CA ALA A 262 1.90 26.26 -14.81
C ALA A 262 2.52 24.85 -14.72
N LEU A 263 3.85 24.74 -14.82
CA LEU A 263 4.58 23.48 -14.64
C LEU A 263 4.45 22.94 -13.20
N TRP A 264 4.52 23.85 -12.22
CA TRP A 264 4.32 23.49 -10.82
C TRP A 264 2.88 23.04 -10.53
N GLU A 265 1.87 23.78 -11.03
CA GLU A 265 0.47 23.39 -10.88
C GLU A 265 0.12 22.08 -11.59
N TYR A 266 0.71 21.85 -12.78
CA TYR A 266 0.53 20.58 -13.50
C TYR A 266 1.02 19.39 -12.70
N HIS A 267 2.14 19.59 -11.96
CA HIS A 267 2.66 18.57 -11.08
C HIS A 267 1.74 18.25 -9.89
N LEU A 268 1.02 19.25 -9.36
CA LEU A 268 0.12 19.10 -8.21
C LEU A 268 -1.28 18.57 -8.60
N LYS A 269 -1.68 18.68 -9.87
CA LYS A 269 -3.04 18.33 -10.34
C LYS A 269 -3.13 16.89 -10.91
N LYS A 270 -2.04 16.17 -11.02
CA LYS A 270 -2.01 14.76 -11.45
C LYS A 270 -1.88 13.84 -10.26
#